data_ac40cabb419979f07609843cf79edbc4
#
_entry.id   ac40cabb419979f07609843cf79edbc4
#
_cell.length_a   1.000
_cell.length_b   1.000
_cell.length_c   1.000
_cell.angle_alpha   90.00
_cell.angle_beta   90.00
_cell.angle_gamma   90.00
#
_symmetry.space_group_name_H-M   'P 1'
#
loop_
_entity.id
_entity.type
_entity.pdbx_description
1 polymer ?
#
loop_
_entity_poly.entity_id
_entity_poly.type
_entity_poly.pdbx_seq_one_letter_code
_entity_poly.pdbx_strand_id
1 'polypeptide(L)'
;MSYYNLISIKNQKIHNSVYFSIDKQLTSSSPPSSPPSSPPSSPSPLSSSLASSPSSCYISYSLCEYLSKFKKQIEVSSDAWDNVKKYTNPYEFIHTLIPGNKISVSKLKPLSRSFYKMIELWKMFKLGEIKNINPSFPTQFSASSVPASPSPSPPTNIKTFHLAEGPGGFIEATSYMRKNPNDIYYGMTLINDDPGCPGWKKSNTFLENNTNVKIINGEDGTGDILKIENYKYCKDQFMNSMDIITADGGIDVSNDFNKQEKLVSKLLVAEIIYAVTMQKKGGHFILKIFDIFSKLTVDMLYLLSSLYSEVYITKPYTSRLANSEKYIVCKNFLLEDSSKLYEVFCNEFSKLDTQDEIQSILNIEHDYYFLNKIEEINVVLGQRQLENIITTLNIISNRNNYDKIDSMKKLHIQKSIMWCEKHDISCVKLYSSNNIFLSNIYDDGTPISFLKNNNNNAFLKGKSSNFTSNMYNGIGGTYNKNKSNSLLSLLSESPAQSETIVNDILTNETGDTIDTITTIDIIETDDTIVTVDTNNSM
;
A
#
# COMPACT_ATOMS: atom_id res chain seq x y z
N MET A 1 -1.88 10.08 -6.87
CA MET A 1 -1.04 8.92 -6.50
C MET A 1 0.26 9.04 -7.26
N SER A 2 1.38 9.02 -6.56
CA SER A 2 2.70 9.05 -7.19
C SER A 2 3.20 7.62 -7.41
N TYR A 3 3.92 7.39 -8.50
CA TYR A 3 4.61 6.15 -8.76
C TYR A 3 6.04 6.44 -9.21
N TYR A 4 6.93 5.52 -8.93
CA TYR A 4 8.35 5.63 -9.21
C TYR A 4 8.78 4.43 -10.03
N ASN A 5 9.37 4.69 -11.20
CA ASN A 5 9.89 3.64 -12.06
C ASN A 5 11.26 3.19 -11.56
N LEU A 6 11.45 1.89 -11.44
CA LEU A 6 12.77 1.31 -11.20
C LEU A 6 13.53 1.13 -12.52
N ILE A 7 14.84 1.11 -12.40
CA ILE A 7 15.73 0.87 -13.54
C ILE A 7 15.53 -0.56 -14.02
N SER A 8 15.31 -0.74 -15.32
CA SER A 8 15.24 -2.07 -15.92
C SER A 8 16.64 -2.71 -15.98
N ILE A 9 16.74 -3.92 -15.45
CA ILE A 9 17.99 -4.69 -15.39
C ILE A 9 18.04 -5.65 -16.56
N LYS A 10 19.03 -5.47 -17.44
CA LYS A 10 19.24 -6.36 -18.59
C LYS A 10 20.09 -7.58 -18.20
N ASN A 11 19.56 -8.46 -17.37
CA ASN A 11 20.26 -9.68 -16.96
C ASN A 11 19.52 -10.94 -17.44
N GLN A 12 19.84 -11.40 -18.64
CA GLN A 12 19.23 -12.60 -19.24
C GLN A 12 19.55 -13.91 -18.49
N LYS A 13 20.53 -13.91 -17.59
CA LYS A 13 20.98 -15.08 -16.83
C LYS A 13 20.75 -14.94 -15.34
N ILE A 14 19.78 -14.10 -14.93
CA ILE A 14 19.50 -13.84 -13.51
C ILE A 14 19.26 -15.13 -12.70
N HIS A 15 18.72 -16.18 -13.34
CA HIS A 15 18.51 -17.48 -12.70
C HIS A 15 19.81 -18.11 -12.16
N ASN A 16 20.98 -17.81 -12.75
CA ASN A 16 22.26 -18.29 -12.26
C ASN A 16 22.71 -17.61 -10.96
N SER A 17 22.11 -16.48 -10.62
CA SER A 17 22.45 -15.69 -9.43
C SER A 17 21.51 -15.97 -8.25
N VAL A 18 20.45 -16.75 -8.47
CA VAL A 18 19.50 -17.10 -7.40
C VAL A 18 20.17 -18.07 -6.43
N TYR A 19 20.26 -17.63 -5.19
CA TYR A 19 20.80 -18.40 -4.08
C TYR A 19 20.32 -17.84 -2.75
N PHE A 20 19.64 -18.64 -1.92
CA PHE A 20 19.12 -18.18 -0.65
C PHE A 20 20.18 -18.32 0.45
N SER A 21 20.68 -17.17 0.90
CA SER A 21 21.53 -17.06 2.07
C SER A 21 20.68 -17.02 3.34
N ILE A 22 20.95 -17.90 4.29
CA ILE A 22 20.25 -17.99 5.56
C ILE A 22 21.20 -17.68 6.72
N ASP A 23 20.69 -16.99 7.74
CA ASP A 23 21.37 -16.80 9.02
C ASP A 23 20.92 -17.91 9.99
N LYS A 24 21.85 -18.80 10.33
CA LYS A 24 21.56 -19.87 11.29
C LYS A 24 21.46 -19.24 12.68
N GLN A 25 20.29 -19.26 13.27
CA GLN A 25 20.16 -18.94 14.69
C GLN A 25 21.01 -19.96 15.49
N LEU A 26 22.08 -19.45 16.09
CA LEU A 26 22.85 -20.23 17.07
C LEU A 26 21.90 -20.60 18.22
N THR A 27 21.35 -21.81 18.16
CA THR A 27 20.66 -22.38 19.31
C THR A 27 21.69 -22.47 20.43
N SER A 28 21.58 -21.61 21.43
CA SER A 28 22.38 -21.65 22.65
C SER A 28 22.04 -22.95 23.37
N SER A 29 22.73 -24.04 23.00
CA SER A 29 22.68 -25.32 23.69
C SER A 29 23.80 -25.35 24.72
N SER A 30 23.38 -25.47 25.93
CA SER A 30 24.04 -25.84 27.16
C SER A 30 24.47 -24.72 28.10
N PRO A 31 24.01 -24.78 29.37
CA PRO A 31 24.53 -23.90 30.41
C PRO A 31 25.98 -24.29 30.73
N PRO A 32 26.88 -23.33 31.05
CA PRO A 32 28.24 -23.64 31.41
C PRO A 32 28.26 -24.43 32.74
N SER A 33 28.77 -25.64 32.66
CA SER A 33 29.08 -26.46 33.83
C SER A 33 30.40 -25.96 34.42
N SER A 34 30.32 -25.14 35.46
CA SER A 34 31.23 -24.96 36.60
C SER A 34 31.32 -23.50 37.06
N PRO A 35 31.24 -23.24 38.36
CA PRO A 35 31.38 -21.87 38.89
C PRO A 35 32.85 -21.43 38.86
N PRO A 36 33.13 -20.14 38.56
CA PRO A 36 34.50 -19.62 38.61
C PRO A 36 34.97 -19.43 40.05
N SER A 37 36.09 -20.07 40.36
CA SER A 37 36.83 -19.87 41.59
C SER A 37 37.81 -18.70 41.45
N SER A 38 37.42 -17.48 41.88
CA SER A 38 38.27 -16.42 42.43
C SER A 38 37.57 -15.03 42.28
N PRO A 39 37.70 -14.12 43.28
CA PRO A 39 37.06 -12.81 43.24
C PRO A 39 37.84 -11.86 42.32
N PRO A 40 37.14 -10.91 41.64
CA PRO A 40 37.79 -9.93 40.78
C PRO A 40 38.39 -8.77 41.60
N SER A 41 39.65 -8.48 41.36
CA SER A 41 40.35 -7.30 41.81
C SER A 41 40.15 -6.15 40.85
N SER A 42 39.72 -4.97 41.37
CA SER A 42 39.68 -3.63 40.81
C SER A 42 38.64 -3.29 39.72
N PRO A 43 37.96 -2.12 39.83
CA PRO A 43 36.99 -1.66 38.83
C PRO A 43 37.69 -1.08 37.63
N SER A 44 37.47 -1.69 36.46
CA SER A 44 37.78 -1.09 35.17
C SER A 44 36.72 -0.07 34.78
N PRO A 45 37.05 1.00 34.02
CA PRO A 45 36.14 2.09 33.73
C PRO A 45 34.96 1.56 32.87
N LEU A 46 33.78 2.11 33.15
CA LEU A 46 32.54 1.84 32.43
C LEU A 46 32.77 1.81 30.90
N SER A 47 32.78 0.60 30.36
CA SER A 47 32.51 0.42 28.97
C SER A 47 31.04 0.81 28.75
N SER A 48 30.84 1.97 28.10
CA SER A 48 29.57 2.37 27.54
C SER A 48 28.95 1.16 26.86
N SER A 49 27.83 0.70 27.36
CA SER A 49 27.00 -0.30 26.69
C SER A 49 26.67 0.28 25.31
N LEU A 50 27.44 -0.12 24.31
CA LEU A 50 27.09 0.05 22.92
C LEU A 50 25.71 -0.58 22.76
N ALA A 51 24.72 0.31 22.61
CA ALA A 51 23.40 -0.06 22.20
C ALA A 51 23.54 -1.05 21.02
N SER A 52 22.90 -2.20 21.15
CA SER A 52 22.81 -3.21 20.10
C SER A 52 22.59 -2.49 18.78
N SER A 53 23.56 -2.61 17.86
CA SER A 53 23.49 -2.09 16.51
C SER A 53 22.11 -2.40 15.92
N PRO A 54 21.43 -1.45 15.27
CA PRO A 54 20.21 -1.74 14.53
C PRO A 54 20.58 -2.72 13.43
N SER A 55 20.36 -4.01 13.68
CA SER A 55 20.66 -5.10 12.81
C SER A 55 19.85 -4.95 11.53
N SER A 56 20.54 -4.93 10.41
CA SER A 56 20.09 -5.26 9.07
C SER A 56 19.56 -4.18 8.14
N CYS A 57 19.75 -2.89 8.35
CA CYS A 57 19.55 -1.94 7.25
C CYS A 57 20.69 -2.09 6.24
N TYR A 58 20.36 -2.36 4.99
CA TYR A 58 21.30 -2.42 3.87
C TYR A 58 21.46 -1.07 3.18
N ILE A 59 20.35 -0.28 3.11
CA ILE A 59 20.30 1.06 2.51
C ILE A 59 19.49 2.02 3.39
N SER A 60 19.64 3.35 3.16
CA SER A 60 18.86 4.41 3.80
C SER A 60 18.91 4.37 5.35
N TYR A 61 20.08 4.18 5.95
CA TYR A 61 20.29 3.98 7.38
C TYR A 61 19.62 5.03 8.27
N SER A 62 19.87 6.31 8.01
CA SER A 62 19.34 7.41 8.82
C SER A 62 17.80 7.41 8.81
N LEU A 63 17.19 7.23 7.64
CA LEU A 63 15.73 7.16 7.52
C LEU A 63 15.15 5.95 8.26
N CYS A 64 15.80 4.79 8.14
CA CYS A 64 15.43 3.56 8.85
C CYS A 64 15.42 3.81 10.37
N GLU A 65 16.47 4.43 10.90
CA GLU A 65 16.59 4.73 12.32
C GLU A 65 15.51 5.73 12.80
N TYR A 66 15.29 6.81 12.05
CA TYR A 66 14.26 7.80 12.38
C TYR A 66 12.86 7.17 12.36
N LEU A 67 12.50 6.45 11.32
CA LEU A 67 11.20 5.76 11.25
C LEU A 67 11.04 4.77 12.40
N SER A 68 12.08 4.04 12.77
CA SER A 68 12.05 3.08 13.88
C SER A 68 11.77 3.78 15.22
N LYS A 69 12.37 4.95 15.48
CA LYS A 69 12.11 5.74 16.68
C LYS A 69 10.64 6.19 16.76
N PHE A 70 10.07 6.69 15.65
CA PHE A 70 8.68 7.15 15.64
C PHE A 70 7.66 6.01 15.65
N LYS A 71 7.95 4.88 15.01
CA LYS A 71 7.10 3.68 15.09
C LYS A 71 6.97 3.16 16.52
N LYS A 72 8.05 3.18 17.32
CA LYS A 72 8.00 2.84 18.76
C LYS A 72 7.07 3.75 19.55
N GLN A 73 6.95 5.04 19.18
CA GLN A 73 6.00 5.95 19.84
C GLN A 73 4.54 5.60 19.53
N ILE A 74 4.26 4.97 18.38
CA ILE A 74 2.92 4.45 18.07
C ILE A 74 2.53 3.35 19.06
N GLU A 75 3.46 2.43 19.36
CA GLU A 75 3.24 1.33 20.30
C GLU A 75 2.86 1.82 21.69
N VAL A 76 3.55 2.85 22.18
CA VAL A 76 3.24 3.49 23.48
C VAL A 76 1.85 4.16 23.49
N SER A 77 1.34 4.56 22.34
CA SER A 77 0.08 5.29 22.17
C SER A 77 -1.02 4.44 21.53
N SER A 78 -0.93 3.12 21.54
CA SER A 78 -1.73 2.19 20.71
C SER A 78 -3.23 2.42 20.79
N ASP A 79 -3.81 2.56 22.00
CA ASP A 79 -5.25 2.76 22.23
C ASP A 79 -5.78 4.06 21.61
N ALA A 80 -4.99 5.14 21.74
CA ALA A 80 -5.33 6.43 21.18
C ALA A 80 -5.07 6.47 19.67
N TRP A 81 -4.01 5.79 19.22
CA TRP A 81 -3.61 5.72 17.83
C TRP A 81 -4.74 5.18 16.92
N ASP A 82 -5.36 4.08 17.31
CA ASP A 82 -6.42 3.45 16.52
C ASP A 82 -7.66 4.32 16.35
N ASN A 83 -7.92 5.18 17.31
CA ASN A 83 -9.00 6.14 17.24
C ASN A 83 -8.66 7.38 16.39
N VAL A 84 -7.40 7.84 16.43
CA VAL A 84 -6.98 9.10 15.81
C VAL A 84 -6.48 8.92 14.38
N LYS A 85 -5.79 7.80 14.05
CA LYS A 85 -5.23 7.54 12.71
C LYS A 85 -6.22 7.70 11.55
N LYS A 86 -7.52 7.49 11.78
CA LYS A 86 -8.56 7.69 10.78
C LYS A 86 -8.83 9.15 10.41
N TYR A 87 -8.48 10.08 11.30
CA TYR A 87 -8.62 11.52 11.04
C TYR A 87 -7.42 12.11 10.28
N THR A 88 -6.28 11.42 10.28
CA THR A 88 -5.07 11.85 9.58
C THR A 88 -4.89 11.22 8.20
N ASN A 89 -5.81 10.33 7.80
CA ASN A 89 -5.83 9.70 6.49
C ASN A 89 -6.82 10.37 5.55
N PRO A 90 -6.37 11.03 4.46
CA PRO A 90 -7.25 11.80 3.58
C PRO A 90 -8.38 11.01 2.92
N TYR A 91 -8.19 9.70 2.71
CA TYR A 91 -9.10 8.83 1.97
C TYR A 91 -9.71 7.70 2.84
N GLU A 92 -9.61 7.82 4.16
CA GLU A 92 -10.10 6.81 5.09
C GLU A 92 -11.62 6.63 4.99
N PHE A 93 -12.36 7.72 4.79
CA PHE A 93 -13.82 7.70 4.79
C PHE A 93 -14.46 7.14 3.52
N ILE A 94 -13.67 6.75 2.52
CA ILE A 94 -14.18 5.97 1.38
C ILE A 94 -14.85 4.70 1.88
N HIS A 95 -14.22 4.00 2.83
CA HIS A 95 -14.67 2.69 3.33
C HIS A 95 -14.98 2.68 4.83
N THR A 96 -14.33 3.54 5.64
CA THR A 96 -14.56 3.62 7.08
C THR A 96 -15.76 4.50 7.38
N LEU A 97 -16.52 4.16 8.41
CA LEU A 97 -17.65 4.95 8.85
C LEU A 97 -17.17 6.34 9.29
N ILE A 98 -17.86 7.36 8.79
CA ILE A 98 -17.60 8.75 9.17
C ILE A 98 -17.96 8.92 10.65
N PRO A 99 -17.04 9.44 11.49
CA PRO A 99 -17.34 9.68 12.90
C PRO A 99 -18.56 10.58 13.10
N GLY A 100 -19.51 10.10 13.90
CA GLY A 100 -20.80 10.75 14.09
C GLY A 100 -21.88 10.38 13.07
N ASN A 101 -21.53 9.64 12.01
CA ASN A 101 -22.46 9.11 11.01
C ASN A 101 -22.31 7.59 10.90
N LYS A 102 -23.40 6.89 10.58
CA LYS A 102 -23.37 5.42 10.38
C LYS A 102 -23.13 5.02 8.92
N ILE A 103 -22.44 5.87 8.15
CA ILE A 103 -22.21 5.67 6.71
C ILE A 103 -20.75 5.93 6.35
N SER A 104 -20.27 5.29 5.30
CA SER A 104 -19.04 5.61 4.58
C SER A 104 -19.37 6.39 3.31
N VAL A 105 -18.39 7.05 2.70
CA VAL A 105 -18.59 7.83 1.47
C VAL A 105 -18.97 6.91 0.31
N SER A 106 -18.25 5.80 0.10
CA SER A 106 -18.61 4.83 -0.92
C SER A 106 -19.91 4.10 -0.56
N LYS A 107 -20.79 3.93 -1.54
CA LYS A 107 -21.98 3.08 -1.44
C LYS A 107 -21.66 1.59 -1.58
N LEU A 108 -20.52 1.26 -2.18
CA LEU A 108 -20.06 -0.12 -2.28
C LEU A 108 -19.65 -0.65 -0.92
N LYS A 109 -19.91 -1.93 -0.70
CA LYS A 109 -19.52 -2.67 0.51
C LYS A 109 -18.67 -3.88 0.11
N PRO A 110 -17.44 -3.65 -0.35
CA PRO A 110 -16.58 -4.74 -0.79
C PRO A 110 -16.16 -5.65 0.37
N LEU A 111 -15.68 -6.85 0.02
CA LEU A 111 -15.19 -7.85 0.96
C LEU A 111 -14.09 -7.31 1.89
N SER A 112 -13.23 -6.44 1.37
CA SER A 112 -12.20 -5.76 2.14
C SER A 112 -11.84 -4.39 1.55
N ARG A 113 -11.15 -3.56 2.35
CA ARG A 113 -10.64 -2.26 1.90
C ARG A 113 -9.60 -2.37 0.79
N SER A 114 -8.97 -3.53 0.61
CA SER A 114 -8.01 -3.77 -0.46
C SER A 114 -8.62 -3.58 -1.85
N PHE A 115 -9.93 -3.81 -2.00
CA PHE A 115 -10.71 -3.51 -3.20
C PHE A 115 -10.39 -2.12 -3.77
N TYR A 116 -10.43 -1.08 -2.94
CA TYR A 116 -10.20 0.30 -3.39
C TYR A 116 -8.75 0.54 -3.82
N LYS A 117 -7.79 -0.11 -3.19
CA LYS A 117 -6.38 -0.05 -3.61
C LYS A 117 -6.21 -0.67 -4.99
N MET A 118 -6.83 -1.83 -5.23
CA MET A 118 -6.77 -2.50 -6.53
C MET A 118 -7.44 -1.65 -7.63
N ILE A 119 -8.55 -0.96 -7.35
CA ILE A 119 -9.18 -0.03 -8.30
C ILE A 119 -8.19 1.08 -8.71
N GLU A 120 -7.46 1.67 -7.75
CA GLU A 120 -6.44 2.68 -8.04
C GLU A 120 -5.32 2.12 -8.92
N LEU A 121 -4.77 0.96 -8.54
CA LEU A 121 -3.69 0.30 -9.27
C LEU A 121 -4.13 -0.07 -10.69
N TRP A 122 -5.34 -0.63 -10.82
CA TRP A 122 -5.90 -1.02 -12.11
C TRP A 122 -5.99 0.14 -13.09
N LYS A 123 -6.58 1.25 -12.66
CA LYS A 123 -6.77 2.43 -13.52
C LYS A 123 -5.45 3.13 -13.84
N MET A 124 -4.57 3.29 -12.83
CA MET A 124 -3.30 4.00 -13.00
C MET A 124 -2.36 3.30 -13.98
N PHE A 125 -2.21 1.99 -13.82
CA PHE A 125 -1.26 1.21 -14.62
C PHE A 125 -1.91 0.54 -15.83
N LYS A 126 -3.20 0.79 -16.07
CA LYS A 126 -3.97 0.25 -17.21
C LYS A 126 -3.83 -1.27 -17.31
N LEU A 127 -4.00 -1.97 -16.18
CA LEU A 127 -3.74 -3.41 -16.08
C LEU A 127 -4.64 -4.27 -16.97
N GLY A 128 -5.77 -3.73 -17.45
CA GLY A 128 -6.65 -4.40 -18.39
C GLY A 128 -6.17 -4.36 -19.85
N GLU A 129 -5.15 -3.55 -20.16
CA GLU A 129 -4.60 -3.42 -21.52
C GLU A 129 -3.43 -4.40 -21.70
N ILE A 130 -3.73 -5.70 -21.81
CA ILE A 130 -2.73 -6.72 -22.08
C ILE A 130 -2.38 -6.69 -23.56
N LYS A 131 -1.16 -6.27 -23.88
CA LYS A 131 -0.66 -6.26 -25.26
C LYS A 131 -0.45 -7.70 -25.72
N ASN A 132 -1.25 -8.17 -26.65
CA ASN A 132 -0.91 -9.38 -27.40
C ASN A 132 0.33 -9.08 -28.25
N ILE A 133 1.49 -9.51 -27.78
CA ILE A 133 2.74 -9.46 -28.56
C ILE A 133 2.70 -10.64 -29.52
N ASN A 134 1.78 -10.61 -30.48
CA ASN A 134 1.95 -11.37 -31.71
C ASN A 134 2.71 -10.44 -32.66
N PRO A 135 3.92 -10.78 -33.10
CA PRO A 135 4.58 -10.10 -34.19
C PRO A 135 3.85 -10.50 -35.49
N SER A 136 2.70 -9.87 -35.76
CA SER A 136 2.20 -9.87 -37.12
C SER A 136 3.18 -9.04 -37.93
N PHE A 137 4.03 -9.72 -38.70
CA PHE A 137 4.82 -9.11 -39.76
C PHE A 137 3.91 -8.18 -40.59
N PRO A 138 4.37 -6.97 -40.93
CA PRO A 138 3.60 -6.10 -41.81
C PRO A 138 3.50 -6.79 -43.16
N THR A 139 2.36 -7.41 -43.42
CA THR A 139 2.01 -7.84 -44.77
C THR A 139 1.87 -6.61 -45.64
N GLN A 140 2.56 -6.62 -46.73
CA GLN A 140 2.76 -5.66 -47.79
C GLN A 140 1.57 -4.71 -48.04
N PHE A 141 1.91 -3.45 -48.27
CA PHE A 141 1.07 -2.41 -48.83
C PHE A 141 0.20 -2.90 -49.99
N SER A 142 -1.09 -2.90 -49.81
CA SER A 142 -2.05 -2.76 -50.91
C SER A 142 -2.81 -1.46 -50.70
N ALA A 143 -2.59 -0.55 -51.63
CA ALA A 143 -3.23 0.77 -51.67
C ALA A 143 -4.73 0.60 -51.97
N SER A 144 -5.51 1.47 -51.34
CA SER A 144 -6.92 1.80 -51.62
C SER A 144 -7.98 1.10 -50.75
N SER A 145 -8.32 1.78 -49.65
CA SER A 145 -9.73 2.03 -49.24
C SER A 145 -9.74 2.86 -47.94
N VAL A 146 -10.68 3.78 -47.84
CA VAL A 146 -10.96 4.69 -46.72
C VAL A 146 -10.97 3.94 -45.40
N PRO A 147 -10.26 4.38 -44.35
CA PRO A 147 -10.27 3.69 -43.06
C PRO A 147 -11.66 3.83 -42.43
N ALA A 148 -12.42 2.74 -42.40
CA ALA A 148 -13.52 2.59 -41.49
C ALA A 148 -12.95 2.67 -40.07
N SER A 149 -13.58 3.48 -39.19
CA SER A 149 -13.22 3.54 -37.77
C SER A 149 -13.12 2.11 -37.20
N PRO A 150 -12.01 1.73 -36.56
CA PRO A 150 -11.89 0.38 -36.03
C PRO A 150 -12.98 0.16 -34.98
N SER A 151 -13.88 -0.78 -35.25
CA SER A 151 -14.78 -1.29 -34.22
C SER A 151 -13.94 -1.81 -33.07
N PRO A 152 -14.26 -1.52 -31.78
CA PRO A 152 -13.50 -2.04 -30.66
C PRO A 152 -13.49 -3.57 -30.75
N SER A 153 -12.31 -4.15 -30.88
CA SER A 153 -12.14 -5.61 -30.82
C SER A 153 -12.72 -6.11 -29.49
N PRO A 154 -13.44 -7.25 -29.48
CA PRO A 154 -13.97 -7.78 -28.23
C PRO A 154 -12.87 -7.95 -27.21
N PRO A 155 -13.14 -7.67 -25.92
CA PRO A 155 -12.13 -7.77 -24.88
C PRO A 155 -11.59 -9.21 -24.83
N THR A 156 -10.28 -9.37 -24.93
CA THR A 156 -9.62 -10.67 -24.79
C THR A 156 -9.89 -11.23 -23.39
N ASN A 157 -10.24 -12.52 -23.31
CA ASN A 157 -10.40 -13.21 -22.03
C ASN A 157 -9.05 -13.30 -21.32
N ILE A 158 -9.05 -13.09 -20.01
CA ILE A 158 -7.85 -13.19 -19.19
C ILE A 158 -7.99 -14.27 -18.12
N LYS A 159 -6.83 -14.79 -17.69
CA LYS A 159 -6.68 -15.62 -16.51
C LYS A 159 -5.89 -14.86 -15.46
N THR A 160 -6.38 -14.79 -14.24
CA THR A 160 -5.69 -14.13 -13.14
C THR A 160 -5.46 -15.10 -11.99
N PHE A 161 -4.40 -14.87 -11.23
CA PHE A 161 -4.14 -15.62 -10.01
C PHE A 161 -3.85 -14.65 -8.84
N HIS A 162 -4.53 -14.84 -7.71
CA HIS A 162 -4.46 -13.97 -6.55
C HIS A 162 -3.93 -14.75 -5.36
N LEU A 163 -2.70 -14.44 -4.96
CA LEU A 163 -1.97 -15.08 -3.87
C LEU A 163 -2.25 -14.39 -2.54
N ALA A 164 -2.33 -15.16 -1.46
CA ALA A 164 -2.59 -14.69 -0.09
C ALA A 164 -3.78 -13.72 0.01
N GLU A 165 -4.85 -14.02 -0.72
CA GLU A 165 -5.90 -13.09 -1.13
C GLU A 165 -7.04 -12.94 -0.12
N GLY A 166 -7.19 -13.84 0.84
CA GLY A 166 -8.34 -13.80 1.74
C GLY A 166 -8.59 -12.42 2.39
N PRO A 167 -9.83 -11.92 2.37
CA PRO A 167 -11.10 -12.50 1.93
C PRO A 167 -11.49 -12.23 0.46
N GLY A 168 -10.61 -11.74 -0.43
CA GLY A 168 -10.90 -11.63 -1.85
C GLY A 168 -11.12 -10.22 -2.39
N GLY A 169 -10.54 -9.20 -1.75
CA GLY A 169 -10.75 -7.81 -2.17
C GLY A 169 -10.15 -7.47 -3.53
N PHE A 170 -9.02 -8.06 -3.91
CA PHE A 170 -8.40 -7.84 -5.22
C PHE A 170 -9.13 -8.61 -6.32
N ILE A 171 -9.59 -9.84 -6.04
CA ILE A 171 -10.42 -10.61 -6.99
C ILE A 171 -11.72 -9.85 -7.27
N GLU A 172 -12.41 -9.40 -6.21
CA GLU A 172 -13.64 -8.63 -6.34
C GLU A 172 -13.43 -7.36 -7.18
N ALA A 173 -12.35 -6.61 -6.92
CA ALA A 173 -12.00 -5.41 -7.69
C ALA A 173 -11.69 -5.73 -9.15
N THR A 174 -10.94 -6.81 -9.40
CA THR A 174 -10.58 -7.24 -10.77
C THR A 174 -11.82 -7.64 -11.55
N SER A 175 -12.70 -8.44 -10.97
CA SER A 175 -13.98 -8.82 -11.56
C SER A 175 -14.87 -7.59 -11.82
N TYR A 176 -14.94 -6.66 -10.85
CA TYR A 176 -15.69 -5.41 -10.99
C TYR A 176 -15.19 -4.53 -12.13
N MET A 177 -13.87 -4.45 -12.34
CA MET A 177 -13.27 -3.67 -13.43
C MET A 177 -13.42 -4.33 -14.79
N ARG A 178 -13.33 -5.64 -14.85
CA ARG A 178 -13.38 -6.41 -16.10
C ARG A 178 -14.79 -6.61 -16.63
N LYS A 179 -15.72 -6.98 -15.78
CA LYS A 179 -17.13 -7.29 -16.12
C LYS A 179 -17.26 -8.28 -17.28
N ASN A 180 -16.29 -9.18 -17.44
CA ASN A 180 -16.26 -10.17 -18.51
C ASN A 180 -16.51 -11.57 -17.90
N PRO A 181 -17.64 -12.22 -18.20
CA PRO A 181 -17.98 -13.54 -17.64
C PRO A 181 -17.07 -14.67 -18.13
N ASN A 182 -16.32 -14.44 -19.21
CA ASN A 182 -15.39 -15.42 -19.79
C ASN A 182 -13.97 -15.34 -19.17
N ASP A 183 -13.69 -14.35 -18.34
CA ASP A 183 -12.45 -14.29 -17.57
C ASP A 183 -12.47 -15.38 -16.50
N ILE A 184 -11.29 -15.86 -16.10
CA ILE A 184 -11.15 -16.83 -15.01
C ILE A 184 -10.24 -16.23 -13.95
N TYR A 185 -10.74 -16.21 -12.71
CA TYR A 185 -10.03 -15.67 -11.55
C TYR A 185 -9.73 -16.81 -10.57
N TYR A 186 -8.45 -17.08 -10.31
CA TYR A 186 -8.02 -18.05 -9.32
C TYR A 186 -7.62 -17.31 -8.03
N GLY A 187 -8.02 -17.82 -6.88
CA GLY A 187 -7.64 -17.29 -5.59
C GLY A 187 -7.07 -18.37 -4.68
N MET A 188 -5.95 -18.08 -4.03
CA MET A 188 -5.32 -18.96 -3.05
C MET A 188 -5.01 -18.16 -1.78
N THR A 189 -5.36 -18.72 -0.62
CA THR A 189 -5.07 -18.13 0.69
C THR A 189 -4.96 -19.21 1.73
N LEU A 190 -4.21 -18.94 2.79
CA LEU A 190 -4.09 -19.85 3.93
C LEU A 190 -5.48 -20.13 4.55
N ILE A 191 -5.77 -21.40 4.77
CA ILE A 191 -6.97 -21.90 5.41
C ILE A 191 -6.56 -22.59 6.71
N ASN A 192 -6.94 -21.98 7.83
CA ASN A 192 -6.73 -22.55 9.16
C ASN A 192 -7.84 -22.12 10.11
N ASP A 193 -7.81 -22.61 11.33
CA ASP A 193 -8.80 -22.29 12.37
C ASP A 193 -8.47 -21.02 13.17
N ASP A 194 -7.33 -20.37 12.88
CA ASP A 194 -6.96 -19.11 13.53
C ASP A 194 -7.99 -18.01 13.20
N PRO A 195 -8.59 -17.37 14.22
CA PRO A 195 -9.49 -16.24 14.03
C PRO A 195 -8.85 -15.04 13.32
N GLY A 196 -7.52 -14.90 13.41
CA GLY A 196 -6.74 -13.88 12.72
C GLY A 196 -6.59 -14.13 11.23
N CYS A 197 -6.77 -15.38 10.76
CA CYS A 197 -6.72 -15.74 9.35
C CYS A 197 -8.10 -15.56 8.71
N PRO A 198 -8.27 -14.58 7.80
CA PRO A 198 -9.60 -14.29 7.23
C PRO A 198 -10.12 -15.42 6.34
N GLY A 199 -9.25 -16.16 5.64
CA GLY A 199 -9.65 -17.21 4.69
C GLY A 199 -10.74 -16.71 3.73
N TRP A 200 -11.66 -17.59 3.36
CA TRP A 200 -12.81 -17.30 2.48
C TRP A 200 -14.15 -17.15 3.22
N LYS A 201 -14.14 -17.10 4.56
CA LYS A 201 -15.36 -17.13 5.41
C LYS A 201 -16.34 -15.99 5.09
N LYS A 202 -15.87 -14.83 4.62
CA LYS A 202 -16.69 -13.67 4.26
C LYS A 202 -17.10 -13.62 2.79
N SER A 203 -16.65 -14.55 1.96
CA SER A 203 -16.71 -14.47 0.51
C SER A 203 -17.79 -15.34 -0.12
N ASN A 204 -18.56 -16.11 0.66
CA ASN A 204 -19.53 -17.09 0.15
C ASN A 204 -20.49 -16.48 -0.87
N THR A 205 -21.17 -15.39 -0.51
CA THR A 205 -22.12 -14.73 -1.42
C THR A 205 -21.45 -14.21 -2.70
N PHE A 206 -20.20 -13.73 -2.59
CA PHE A 206 -19.43 -13.29 -3.76
C PHE A 206 -19.09 -14.47 -4.66
N LEU A 207 -18.61 -15.58 -4.10
CA LEU A 207 -18.24 -16.78 -4.84
C LEU A 207 -19.45 -17.44 -5.51
N GLU A 208 -20.59 -17.49 -4.84
CA GLU A 208 -21.85 -17.99 -5.39
C GLU A 208 -22.32 -17.18 -6.60
N ASN A 209 -22.15 -15.86 -6.56
CA ASN A 209 -22.56 -14.96 -7.65
C ASN A 209 -21.54 -14.86 -8.80
N ASN A 210 -20.31 -15.34 -8.61
CA ASN A 210 -19.21 -15.24 -9.59
C ASN A 210 -18.60 -16.62 -9.84
N THR A 211 -19.29 -17.45 -10.63
CA THR A 211 -18.89 -18.85 -10.91
C THR A 211 -17.57 -19.00 -11.67
N ASN A 212 -17.07 -17.91 -12.25
CA ASN A 212 -15.76 -17.81 -12.89
C ASN A 212 -14.61 -17.51 -11.92
N VAL A 213 -14.90 -17.34 -10.62
CA VAL A 213 -13.92 -17.29 -9.53
C VAL A 213 -13.71 -18.71 -8.99
N LYS A 214 -12.46 -19.18 -8.97
CA LYS A 214 -12.08 -20.53 -8.55
C LYS A 214 -11.09 -20.49 -7.41
N ILE A 215 -11.43 -21.14 -6.31
CA ILE A 215 -10.54 -21.25 -5.15
C ILE A 215 -9.60 -22.43 -5.33
N ILE A 216 -8.31 -22.18 -5.10
CA ILE A 216 -7.22 -23.16 -5.15
C ILE A 216 -6.67 -23.33 -3.74
N ASN A 217 -6.66 -24.56 -3.26
CA ASN A 217 -6.20 -24.90 -1.91
C ASN A 217 -4.82 -25.59 -1.91
N GLY A 218 -4.24 -25.82 -3.09
CA GLY A 218 -2.98 -26.56 -3.24
C GLY A 218 -3.16 -28.07 -3.13
N GLU A 219 -2.05 -28.79 -3.06
CA GLU A 219 -2.02 -30.26 -2.95
C GLU A 219 -2.48 -30.74 -1.57
N ASP A 220 -2.04 -30.04 -0.51
CA ASP A 220 -2.35 -30.40 0.88
C ASP A 220 -3.69 -29.84 1.38
N GLY A 221 -4.37 -29.05 0.56
CA GLY A 221 -5.67 -28.44 0.88
C GLY A 221 -5.62 -27.23 1.81
N THR A 222 -4.44 -26.79 2.26
CA THR A 222 -4.31 -25.68 3.24
C THR A 222 -4.25 -24.30 2.62
N GLY A 223 -3.91 -24.21 1.32
CA GLY A 223 -3.65 -22.94 0.66
C GLY A 223 -2.39 -22.22 1.14
N ASP A 224 -1.52 -22.91 1.89
CA ASP A 224 -0.26 -22.35 2.40
C ASP A 224 0.79 -22.30 1.29
N ILE A 225 1.15 -21.08 0.87
CA ILE A 225 2.14 -20.87 -0.20
C ILE A 225 3.58 -21.10 0.26
N LEU A 226 3.84 -21.32 1.56
CA LEU A 226 5.15 -21.67 2.07
C LEU A 226 5.44 -23.17 1.97
N LYS A 227 4.48 -23.99 1.52
CA LYS A 227 4.62 -25.43 1.33
C LYS A 227 5.05 -25.78 -0.08
N ILE A 228 6.10 -26.59 -0.20
CA ILE A 228 6.68 -27.00 -1.49
C ILE A 228 5.69 -27.82 -2.34
N GLU A 229 4.83 -28.62 -1.70
CA GLU A 229 3.80 -29.42 -2.35
C GLU A 229 2.80 -28.53 -3.07
N ASN A 230 2.37 -27.45 -2.44
CA ASN A 230 1.44 -26.47 -3.00
C ASN A 230 2.10 -25.68 -4.14
N TYR A 231 3.39 -25.37 -4.03
CA TYR A 231 4.15 -24.74 -5.12
C TYR A 231 4.24 -25.63 -6.36
N LYS A 232 4.58 -26.93 -6.18
CA LYS A 232 4.62 -27.91 -7.27
C LYS A 232 3.26 -28.08 -7.92
N TYR A 233 2.20 -28.20 -7.12
CA TYR A 233 0.82 -28.24 -7.62
C TYR A 233 0.48 -27.04 -8.50
N CYS A 234 0.76 -25.82 -8.03
CA CYS A 234 0.48 -24.62 -8.81
C CYS A 234 1.31 -24.54 -10.09
N LYS A 235 2.57 -24.97 -10.07
CA LYS A 235 3.40 -25.07 -11.27
C LYS A 235 2.78 -26.05 -12.28
N ASP A 236 2.34 -27.23 -11.87
CA ASP A 236 1.80 -28.25 -12.78
C ASP A 236 0.49 -27.80 -13.45
N GLN A 237 -0.32 -27.00 -12.74
CA GLN A 237 -1.61 -26.52 -13.24
C GLN A 237 -1.52 -25.19 -14.01
N PHE A 238 -0.58 -24.31 -13.68
CA PHE A 238 -0.66 -22.89 -14.06
C PHE A 238 0.62 -22.31 -14.66
N MET A 239 1.68 -23.10 -14.85
CA MET A 239 2.94 -22.61 -15.38
C MET A 239 2.77 -21.80 -16.67
N ASN A 240 3.38 -20.61 -16.73
CA ASN A 240 3.39 -19.70 -17.89
C ASN A 240 2.00 -19.37 -18.46
N SER A 241 0.95 -19.36 -17.65
CA SER A 241 -0.43 -19.26 -18.14
C SER A 241 -1.24 -18.07 -17.64
N MET A 242 -0.80 -17.35 -16.60
CA MET A 242 -1.53 -16.25 -15.99
C MET A 242 -1.21 -14.91 -16.63
N ASP A 243 -2.24 -14.19 -17.03
CA ASP A 243 -2.12 -12.84 -17.59
C ASP A 243 -1.85 -11.79 -16.50
N ILE A 244 -2.52 -11.89 -15.35
CA ILE A 244 -2.30 -11.00 -14.20
C ILE A 244 -2.17 -11.86 -12.94
N ILE A 245 -1.15 -11.56 -12.13
CA ILE A 245 -0.99 -12.14 -10.81
C ILE A 245 -0.98 -11.02 -9.77
N THR A 246 -1.61 -11.23 -8.63
CA THR A 246 -1.57 -10.29 -7.51
C THR A 246 -1.20 -11.02 -6.22
N ALA A 247 -0.52 -10.31 -5.33
CA ALA A 247 -0.17 -10.77 -3.99
C ALA A 247 -0.39 -9.63 -3.00
N ASP A 248 -1.45 -9.72 -2.18
CA ASP A 248 -1.80 -8.75 -1.13
C ASP A 248 -1.67 -9.38 0.27
N GLY A 249 -0.73 -10.34 0.41
CA GLY A 249 -0.46 -11.04 1.64
C GLY A 249 0.07 -10.13 2.75
N GLY A 250 -0.15 -10.50 4.00
CA GLY A 250 0.38 -9.76 5.14
C GLY A 250 0.24 -10.55 6.43
N ILE A 251 1.14 -10.25 7.37
CA ILE A 251 1.16 -10.81 8.71
C ILE A 251 0.78 -9.68 9.68
N ASP A 252 0.00 -9.99 10.71
CA ASP A 252 -0.28 -9.02 11.77
C ASP A 252 0.98 -8.77 12.60
N VAL A 253 1.41 -7.51 12.62
CA VAL A 253 2.61 -7.04 13.34
C VAL A 253 2.24 -5.93 14.31
N SER A 254 1.01 -5.91 14.82
CA SER A 254 0.51 -4.88 15.75
C SER A 254 1.38 -4.74 17.00
N ASN A 255 2.15 -5.77 17.38
CA ASN A 255 3.04 -5.78 18.54
C ASN A 255 4.42 -5.16 18.29
N ASP A 256 4.91 -5.11 17.04
CA ASP A 256 6.21 -4.54 16.69
C ASP A 256 6.27 -4.16 15.21
N PHE A 257 5.94 -2.92 14.91
CA PHE A 257 5.95 -2.39 13.53
C PHE A 257 7.34 -2.35 12.89
N ASN A 258 8.41 -2.40 13.68
CA ASN A 258 9.78 -2.36 13.17
C ASN A 258 10.23 -3.70 12.60
N LYS A 259 9.63 -4.79 13.05
CA LYS A 259 9.94 -6.13 12.53
C LYS A 259 9.14 -6.51 11.30
N GLN A 260 8.24 -5.65 10.82
CA GLN A 260 7.32 -5.99 9.73
C GLN A 260 8.02 -6.46 8.47
N GLU A 261 9.04 -5.72 7.97
CA GLU A 261 9.81 -6.09 6.78
C GLU A 261 10.40 -7.50 6.90
N LYS A 262 10.98 -7.81 8.06
CA LYS A 262 11.60 -9.09 8.36
C LYS A 262 10.58 -10.24 8.45
N LEU A 263 9.50 -10.03 9.19
CA LEU A 263 8.50 -11.07 9.43
C LEU A 263 7.76 -11.49 8.16
N VAL A 264 7.49 -10.53 7.25
CA VAL A 264 6.78 -10.83 6.00
C VAL A 264 7.70 -11.33 4.89
N SER A 265 9.01 -11.30 5.07
CA SER A 265 10.00 -11.53 4.01
C SER A 265 9.85 -12.88 3.31
N LYS A 266 9.64 -13.97 4.05
CA LYS A 266 9.44 -15.32 3.48
C LYS A 266 8.17 -15.41 2.65
N LEU A 267 7.09 -14.79 3.13
CA LEU A 267 5.83 -14.70 2.40
C LEU A 267 6.04 -13.99 1.06
N LEU A 268 6.73 -12.83 1.06
CA LEU A 268 7.03 -12.07 -0.16
C LEU A 268 7.89 -12.87 -1.14
N VAL A 269 8.90 -13.59 -0.65
CA VAL A 269 9.73 -14.47 -1.50
C VAL A 269 8.88 -15.57 -2.13
N ALA A 270 8.01 -16.23 -1.36
CA ALA A 270 7.09 -17.23 -1.89
C ALA A 270 6.15 -16.64 -2.95
N GLU A 271 5.52 -15.48 -2.69
CA GLU A 271 4.65 -14.78 -3.62
C GLU A 271 5.36 -14.47 -4.95
N ILE A 272 6.62 -14.03 -4.91
CA ILE A 272 7.45 -13.78 -6.11
C ILE A 272 7.73 -15.09 -6.86
N ILE A 273 8.11 -16.15 -6.16
CA ILE A 273 8.41 -17.46 -6.74
C ILE A 273 7.19 -18.01 -7.50
N TYR A 274 6.02 -17.98 -6.87
CA TYR A 274 4.77 -18.40 -7.50
C TYR A 274 4.46 -17.52 -8.73
N ALA A 275 4.55 -16.20 -8.57
CA ALA A 275 4.25 -15.27 -9.65
C ALA A 275 5.15 -15.52 -10.86
N VAL A 276 6.47 -15.57 -10.68
CA VAL A 276 7.43 -15.78 -11.78
C VAL A 276 7.22 -17.11 -12.48
N THR A 277 6.83 -18.16 -11.75
CA THR A 277 6.57 -19.50 -12.33
C THR A 277 5.28 -19.54 -13.15
N MET A 278 4.22 -18.90 -12.66
CA MET A 278 2.89 -18.97 -13.29
C MET A 278 2.66 -17.87 -14.34
N GLN A 279 3.48 -16.82 -14.37
CA GLN A 279 3.29 -15.66 -15.23
C GLN A 279 3.47 -16.02 -16.70
N LYS A 280 2.51 -15.62 -17.52
CA LYS A 280 2.60 -15.64 -18.97
C LYS A 280 3.44 -14.46 -19.47
N LYS A 281 4.22 -14.65 -20.55
CA LYS A 281 4.92 -13.54 -21.21
C LYS A 281 3.97 -12.40 -21.56
N GLY A 282 4.39 -11.15 -21.29
CA GLY A 282 3.59 -9.95 -21.43
C GLY A 282 2.59 -9.72 -20.30
N GLY A 283 2.46 -10.65 -19.35
CA GLY A 283 1.59 -10.52 -18.19
C GLY A 283 2.10 -9.53 -17.14
N HIS A 284 1.30 -9.29 -16.11
CA HIS A 284 1.53 -8.28 -15.07
C HIS A 284 1.48 -8.89 -13.68
N PHE A 285 2.33 -8.39 -12.78
CA PHE A 285 2.35 -8.80 -11.38
C PHE A 285 2.23 -7.61 -10.44
N ILE A 286 1.40 -7.72 -9.42
CA ILE A 286 1.21 -6.72 -8.37
C ILE A 286 1.56 -7.36 -7.04
N LEU A 287 2.50 -6.78 -6.31
CA LEU A 287 2.99 -7.28 -5.03
C LEU A 287 2.87 -6.20 -3.96
N LYS A 288 2.24 -6.51 -2.83
CA LYS A 288 2.31 -5.66 -1.65
C LYS A 288 3.65 -5.86 -0.95
N ILE A 289 4.32 -4.75 -0.65
CA ILE A 289 5.53 -4.74 0.19
C ILE A 289 5.38 -3.72 1.32
N PHE A 290 6.36 -3.71 2.20
CA PHE A 290 6.44 -2.78 3.31
C PHE A 290 7.69 -1.91 3.21
N ASP A 291 8.55 -1.88 4.24
CA ASP A 291 9.79 -1.12 4.17
C ASP A 291 10.77 -1.74 3.15
N ILE A 292 11.73 -0.94 2.69
CA ILE A 292 12.73 -1.33 1.69
C ILE A 292 14.09 -0.93 2.26
N PHE A 293 14.51 -1.56 3.35
CA PHE A 293 15.78 -1.28 4.02
C PHE A 293 16.73 -2.47 3.99
N SER A 294 16.21 -3.69 3.92
CA SER A 294 17.00 -4.92 3.96
C SER A 294 17.57 -5.29 2.60
N LYS A 295 18.71 -6.01 2.59
CA LYS A 295 19.30 -6.56 1.36
C LYS A 295 18.31 -7.49 0.65
N LEU A 296 17.58 -8.29 1.41
CA LEU A 296 16.60 -9.23 0.88
C LEU A 296 15.51 -8.53 0.06
N THR A 297 14.95 -7.43 0.58
CA THR A 297 13.93 -6.65 -0.17
C THR A 297 14.52 -6.02 -1.42
N VAL A 298 15.78 -5.53 -1.36
CA VAL A 298 16.48 -5.00 -2.53
C VAL A 298 16.74 -6.09 -3.58
N ASP A 299 17.13 -7.31 -3.16
CA ASP A 299 17.27 -8.47 -4.05
C ASP A 299 15.96 -8.81 -4.77
N MET A 300 14.82 -8.80 -4.04
CA MET A 300 13.49 -9.02 -4.64
C MET A 300 13.19 -7.99 -5.73
N LEU A 301 13.44 -6.70 -5.47
CA LEU A 301 13.24 -5.63 -6.43
C LEU A 301 14.15 -5.78 -7.65
N TYR A 302 15.41 -6.16 -7.43
CA TYR A 302 16.37 -6.39 -8.50
C TYR A 302 15.96 -7.58 -9.39
N LEU A 303 15.53 -8.68 -8.78
CA LEU A 303 15.01 -9.85 -9.49
C LEU A 303 13.82 -9.47 -10.37
N LEU A 304 12.82 -8.78 -9.81
CA LEU A 304 11.64 -8.32 -10.55
C LEU A 304 12.02 -7.35 -11.69
N SER A 305 12.94 -6.42 -11.44
CA SER A 305 13.44 -5.49 -12.47
C SER A 305 14.21 -6.18 -13.61
N SER A 306 14.68 -7.41 -13.38
CA SER A 306 15.34 -8.24 -14.41
C SER A 306 14.34 -9.06 -15.22
N LEU A 307 13.15 -9.33 -14.68
CA LEU A 307 12.16 -10.24 -15.27
C LEU A 307 10.98 -9.53 -15.94
N TYR A 308 10.80 -8.25 -15.66
CA TYR A 308 9.73 -7.43 -16.25
C TYR A 308 10.30 -6.23 -17.00
N SER A 309 9.62 -5.78 -18.05
CA SER A 309 10.09 -4.62 -18.83
C SER A 309 9.95 -3.30 -18.06
N GLU A 310 8.97 -3.23 -17.17
CA GLU A 310 8.67 -2.04 -16.37
C GLU A 310 8.32 -2.47 -14.95
N VAL A 311 8.96 -1.85 -13.95
CA VAL A 311 8.70 -2.10 -12.53
C VAL A 311 8.51 -0.77 -11.82
N TYR A 312 7.39 -0.62 -11.13
CA TYR A 312 7.02 0.60 -10.44
C TYR A 312 6.82 0.35 -8.95
N ILE A 313 7.24 1.28 -8.12
CA ILE A 313 6.89 1.34 -6.70
C ILE A 313 5.85 2.45 -6.52
N THR A 314 4.75 2.16 -5.84
CA THR A 314 3.67 3.12 -5.62
C THR A 314 2.99 2.91 -4.28
N LYS A 315 2.39 3.99 -3.75
CA LYS A 315 1.54 3.95 -2.56
C LYS A 315 0.15 4.48 -2.93
N PRO A 316 -0.88 3.60 -2.99
CA PRO A 316 -2.25 4.03 -3.25
C PRO A 316 -2.73 5.07 -2.25
N TYR A 317 -3.57 6.00 -2.68
CA TYR A 317 -4.19 7.00 -1.80
C TYR A 317 -5.06 6.37 -0.70
N THR A 318 -5.70 5.24 -1.00
CA THR A 318 -6.49 4.46 -0.04
C THR A 318 -5.65 3.63 0.94
N SER A 319 -4.33 3.55 0.74
CA SER A 319 -3.38 3.05 1.74
C SER A 319 -3.08 4.14 2.76
N ARG A 320 -3.09 3.80 4.05
CA ARG A 320 -2.81 4.76 5.14
C ARG A 320 -1.39 5.29 5.04
N LEU A 321 -1.23 6.61 5.13
CA LEU A 321 0.08 7.26 5.00
C LEU A 321 1.05 6.84 6.12
N ALA A 322 0.56 6.65 7.33
CA ALA A 322 1.40 6.28 8.48
C ALA A 322 1.97 4.85 8.42
N ASN A 323 1.40 3.95 7.60
CA ASN A 323 1.93 2.60 7.47
C ASN A 323 2.99 2.51 6.36
N SER A 324 3.88 1.51 6.45
CA SER A 324 4.93 1.27 5.46
C SER A 324 4.44 0.59 4.18
N GLU A 325 3.17 0.15 4.12
CA GLU A 325 2.59 -0.54 2.96
C GLU A 325 2.77 0.22 1.66
N LYS A 326 3.31 -0.45 0.65
CA LYS A 326 3.53 0.01 -0.72
C LYS A 326 3.19 -1.12 -1.68
N TYR A 327 3.08 -0.82 -2.97
CA TYR A 327 2.85 -1.83 -4.00
C TYR A 327 3.93 -1.74 -5.07
N ILE A 328 4.42 -2.90 -5.48
CA ILE A 328 5.22 -3.05 -6.69
C ILE A 328 4.28 -3.45 -7.81
N VAL A 329 4.37 -2.76 -8.94
CA VAL A 329 3.62 -3.09 -10.15
C VAL A 329 4.61 -3.42 -11.25
N CYS A 330 4.65 -4.68 -11.63
CA CYS A 330 5.51 -5.22 -12.66
C CYS A 330 4.70 -5.42 -13.94
N LYS A 331 5.16 -4.88 -15.06
CA LYS A 331 4.46 -4.95 -16.34
C LYS A 331 5.29 -5.64 -17.40
N ASN A 332 4.62 -6.40 -18.24
CA ASN A 332 5.18 -7.08 -19.40
C ASN A 332 6.31 -8.06 -19.03
N PHE A 333 5.94 -9.20 -18.45
CA PHE A 333 6.88 -10.29 -18.13
C PHE A 333 7.65 -10.71 -19.38
N LEU A 334 8.96 -10.89 -19.25
CA LEU A 334 9.86 -11.04 -20.40
C LEU A 334 10.05 -12.47 -20.86
N LEU A 335 9.90 -13.47 -19.97
CA LEU A 335 10.20 -14.85 -20.28
C LEU A 335 9.03 -15.55 -20.99
N GLU A 336 9.37 -16.36 -22.00
CA GLU A 336 8.43 -17.32 -22.62
C GLU A 336 8.26 -18.56 -21.73
N ASP A 337 9.37 -18.99 -21.13
CA ASP A 337 9.44 -20.18 -20.30
C ASP A 337 10.23 -19.89 -19.02
N SER A 338 9.60 -20.15 -17.89
CA SER A 338 10.17 -19.98 -16.55
C SER A 338 10.75 -21.27 -15.95
N SER A 339 10.87 -22.36 -16.71
CA SER A 339 11.31 -23.67 -16.22
C SER A 339 12.66 -23.64 -15.49
N LYS A 340 13.64 -22.88 -16.01
CA LYS A 340 14.95 -22.75 -15.37
C LYS A 340 14.87 -22.05 -14.00
N LEU A 341 14.04 -21.02 -13.88
CA LEU A 341 13.81 -20.34 -12.61
C LEU A 341 13.07 -21.25 -11.63
N TYR A 342 12.07 -21.99 -12.12
CA TYR A 342 11.36 -22.96 -11.30
C TYR A 342 12.32 -24.01 -10.70
N GLU A 343 13.22 -24.60 -11.50
CA GLU A 343 14.20 -25.59 -11.01
C GLU A 343 15.08 -25.01 -9.90
N VAL A 344 15.60 -23.79 -10.10
CA VAL A 344 16.44 -23.13 -9.09
C VAL A 344 15.63 -22.83 -7.83
N PHE A 345 14.44 -22.25 -7.98
CA PHE A 345 13.58 -21.96 -6.83
C PHE A 345 13.15 -23.24 -6.08
N CYS A 346 12.88 -24.33 -6.79
CA CYS A 346 12.52 -25.60 -6.17
C CYS A 346 13.63 -26.13 -5.26
N ASN A 347 14.89 -25.98 -5.67
CA ASN A 347 16.06 -26.38 -4.87
C ASN A 347 16.22 -25.50 -3.62
N GLU A 348 15.90 -24.22 -3.70
CA GLU A 348 16.04 -23.27 -2.60
C GLU A 348 14.80 -23.24 -1.67
N PHE A 349 13.68 -23.77 -2.11
CA PHE A 349 12.36 -23.62 -1.48
C PHE A 349 12.32 -24.15 -0.04
N SER A 350 13.06 -25.23 0.26
CA SER A 350 13.12 -25.82 1.60
C SER A 350 13.56 -24.82 2.67
N LYS A 351 14.30 -23.78 2.29
CA LYS A 351 14.76 -22.72 3.20
C LYS A 351 13.62 -21.80 3.66
N LEU A 352 12.49 -21.75 2.92
CA LEU A 352 11.30 -21.00 3.35
C LEU A 352 10.58 -21.63 4.53
N ASP A 353 10.59 -22.97 4.62
CA ASP A 353 9.89 -23.73 5.68
C ASP A 353 10.75 -23.90 6.97
N THR A 354 11.95 -23.32 7.02
CA THR A 354 12.81 -23.35 8.21
C THR A 354 12.47 -22.22 9.19
N GLN A 355 13.01 -22.30 10.41
CA GLN A 355 12.96 -21.18 11.38
C GLN A 355 14.04 -20.12 11.09
N ASP A 356 15.02 -20.46 10.25
CA ASP A 356 16.14 -19.56 9.91
C ASP A 356 15.67 -18.36 9.10
N GLU A 357 16.38 -17.25 9.20
CA GLU A 357 16.08 -16.03 8.47
C GLU A 357 16.79 -16.01 7.12
N ILE A 358 16.05 -15.67 6.05
CA ILE A 358 16.64 -15.44 4.74
C ILE A 358 17.21 -14.02 4.73
N GLN A 359 18.52 -13.90 4.47
CA GLN A 359 19.22 -12.61 4.40
C GLN A 359 19.32 -12.07 2.97
N SER A 360 19.31 -12.94 1.99
CA SER A 360 19.49 -12.62 0.57
C SER A 360 18.94 -13.76 -0.29
N ILE A 361 18.41 -13.44 -1.47
CA ILE A 361 17.99 -14.42 -2.48
C ILE A 361 18.85 -14.36 -3.75
N LEU A 362 19.77 -13.40 -3.84
CA LEU A 362 20.65 -13.25 -4.98
C LEU A 362 22.11 -13.17 -4.53
N ASN A 363 22.97 -13.96 -5.17
CA ASN A 363 24.40 -13.86 -5.00
C ASN A 363 24.98 -12.89 -6.04
N ILE A 364 24.70 -11.59 -5.84
CA ILE A 364 25.16 -10.49 -6.70
C ILE A 364 25.53 -9.27 -5.87
N GLU A 365 26.36 -8.41 -6.48
CA GLU A 365 26.52 -7.03 -6.06
C GLU A 365 25.57 -6.15 -6.87
N HIS A 366 24.80 -5.28 -6.18
CA HIS A 366 23.81 -4.44 -6.84
C HIS A 366 24.50 -3.24 -7.52
N ASP A 367 23.97 -2.87 -8.68
CA ASP A 367 24.38 -1.65 -9.38
C ASP A 367 24.10 -0.40 -8.54
N TYR A 368 25.07 0.52 -8.48
CA TYR A 368 24.99 1.75 -7.71
C TYR A 368 23.77 2.61 -8.10
N TYR A 369 23.47 2.72 -9.41
CA TYR A 369 22.33 3.49 -9.87
C TYR A 369 20.99 2.89 -9.42
N PHE A 370 20.93 1.56 -9.36
CA PHE A 370 19.74 0.87 -8.85
C PHE A 370 19.53 1.14 -7.37
N LEU A 371 20.58 1.08 -6.56
CA LEU A 371 20.53 1.39 -5.13
C LEU A 371 20.11 2.84 -4.89
N ASN A 372 20.74 3.80 -5.58
CA ASN A 372 20.38 5.22 -5.46
C ASN A 372 18.91 5.46 -5.79
N LYS A 373 18.38 4.80 -6.83
CA LYS A 373 16.97 4.94 -7.18
C LYS A 373 16.03 4.45 -6.08
N ILE A 374 16.38 3.38 -5.39
CA ILE A 374 15.62 2.89 -4.24
C ILE A 374 15.73 3.88 -3.07
N GLU A 375 16.91 4.44 -2.82
CA GLU A 375 17.10 5.45 -1.76
C GLU A 375 16.28 6.71 -2.00
N GLU A 376 16.25 7.23 -3.24
CA GLU A 376 15.37 8.34 -3.61
C GLU A 376 13.90 8.04 -3.28
N ILE A 377 13.42 6.85 -3.64
CA ILE A 377 12.05 6.42 -3.37
C ILE A 377 11.80 6.30 -1.87
N ASN A 378 12.75 5.73 -1.12
CA ASN A 378 12.68 5.61 0.33
C ASN A 378 12.57 6.98 0.99
N VAL A 379 13.37 7.96 0.57
CA VAL A 379 13.32 9.33 1.11
C VAL A 379 11.92 9.92 0.94
N VAL A 380 11.36 9.90 -0.28
CA VAL A 380 10.05 10.51 -0.54
C VAL A 380 8.91 9.80 0.19
N LEU A 381 8.88 8.47 0.16
CA LEU A 381 7.80 7.72 0.79
C LEU A 381 7.95 7.67 2.32
N GLY A 382 9.19 7.58 2.81
CA GLY A 382 9.50 7.57 4.22
C GLY A 382 9.23 8.91 4.88
N GLN A 383 9.58 10.03 4.23
CA GLN A 383 9.26 11.36 4.72
C GLN A 383 7.75 11.55 4.89
N ARG A 384 6.95 11.19 3.90
CA ARG A 384 5.47 11.25 3.99
C ARG A 384 4.91 10.38 5.12
N GLN A 385 5.50 9.21 5.33
CA GLN A 385 5.12 8.32 6.43
C GLN A 385 5.43 8.97 7.77
N LEU A 386 6.65 9.51 7.93
CA LEU A 386 7.11 10.19 9.14
C LEU A 386 6.23 11.39 9.49
N GLU A 387 5.97 12.26 8.53
CA GLU A 387 5.08 13.42 8.69
C GLU A 387 3.69 13.04 9.18
N ASN A 388 3.13 11.98 8.62
CA ASN A 388 1.80 11.51 9.02
C ASN A 388 1.80 10.88 10.42
N ILE A 389 2.86 10.15 10.80
CA ILE A 389 3.04 9.62 12.15
C ILE A 389 3.12 10.78 13.14
N ILE A 390 4.00 11.76 12.90
CA ILE A 390 4.17 12.93 13.77
C ILE A 390 2.86 13.71 13.89
N THR A 391 2.16 13.95 12.77
CA THR A 391 0.87 14.63 12.77
C THR A 391 -0.14 13.90 13.65
N THR A 392 -0.19 12.57 13.56
CA THR A 392 -1.11 11.75 14.35
C THR A 392 -0.76 11.78 15.84
N LEU A 393 0.51 11.66 16.18
CA LEU A 393 1.00 11.77 17.58
C LEU A 393 0.71 13.14 18.16
N ASN A 394 0.91 14.21 17.41
CA ASN A 394 0.60 15.58 17.84
C ASN A 394 -0.90 15.77 18.12
N ILE A 395 -1.79 15.14 17.32
CA ILE A 395 -3.24 15.19 17.60
C ILE A 395 -3.56 14.39 18.87
N ILE A 396 -2.90 13.27 19.10
CA ILE A 396 -3.07 12.48 20.32
C ILE A 396 -2.66 13.28 21.56
N SER A 397 -1.54 13.98 21.50
CA SER A 397 -1.03 14.81 22.60
C SER A 397 -1.91 16.03 22.85
N ASN A 398 -2.49 16.63 21.81
CA ASN A 398 -3.29 17.85 21.86
C ASN A 398 -4.77 17.59 21.62
N ARG A 399 -5.38 16.65 22.38
CA ARG A 399 -6.77 16.19 22.18
C ARG A 399 -7.84 17.28 22.23
N ASN A 400 -7.56 18.44 22.79
CA ASN A 400 -8.51 19.54 22.94
C ASN A 400 -8.69 20.39 21.65
N ASN A 401 -8.00 20.07 20.58
CA ASN A 401 -8.11 20.81 19.32
C ASN A 401 -9.24 20.25 18.44
N TYR A 402 -10.47 20.34 18.95
CA TYR A 402 -11.67 19.82 18.25
C TYR A 402 -11.89 20.48 16.89
N ASP A 403 -11.59 21.78 16.75
CA ASP A 403 -11.79 22.53 15.50
C ASP A 403 -10.88 21.99 14.38
N LYS A 404 -9.63 21.68 14.72
CA LYS A 404 -8.68 21.08 13.78
C LYS A 404 -9.15 19.70 13.32
N ILE A 405 -9.60 18.86 14.25
CA ILE A 405 -10.10 17.52 13.93
C ILE A 405 -11.35 17.61 13.04
N ASP A 406 -12.28 18.53 13.33
CA ASP A 406 -13.50 18.71 12.52
C ASP A 406 -13.19 19.24 11.13
N SER A 407 -12.25 20.18 11.01
CA SER A 407 -11.77 20.71 9.73
C SER A 407 -11.12 19.62 8.89
N MET A 408 -10.25 18.79 9.47
CA MET A 408 -9.64 17.63 8.80
C MET A 408 -10.69 16.63 8.35
N LYS A 409 -11.67 16.33 9.20
CA LYS A 409 -12.78 15.43 8.87
C LYS A 409 -13.56 15.91 7.65
N LYS A 410 -13.94 17.20 7.60
CA LYS A 410 -14.64 17.81 6.47
C LYS A 410 -13.83 17.71 5.17
N LEU A 411 -12.54 18.07 5.23
CA LEU A 411 -11.62 17.97 4.09
C LEU A 411 -11.48 16.53 3.60
N HIS A 412 -11.35 15.56 4.50
CA HIS A 412 -11.17 14.15 4.12
C HIS A 412 -12.45 13.53 3.56
N ILE A 413 -13.62 13.95 4.01
CA ILE A 413 -14.91 13.57 3.39
C ILE A 413 -14.94 14.08 1.94
N GLN A 414 -14.58 15.34 1.71
CA GLN A 414 -14.54 15.92 0.37
C GLN A 414 -13.53 15.20 -0.54
N LYS A 415 -12.30 14.96 -0.06
CA LYS A 415 -11.29 14.18 -0.81
C LYS A 415 -11.78 12.77 -1.12
N SER A 416 -12.51 12.14 -0.21
CA SER A 416 -13.08 10.81 -0.42
C SER A 416 -14.19 10.80 -1.48
N ILE A 417 -15.01 11.85 -1.55
CA ILE A 417 -16.02 12.03 -2.60
C ILE A 417 -15.33 12.22 -3.96
N MET A 418 -14.37 13.14 -4.07
CA MET A 418 -13.61 13.38 -5.30
C MET A 418 -12.90 12.11 -5.78
N TRP A 419 -12.38 11.30 -4.84
CA TRP A 419 -11.78 10.01 -5.18
C TRP A 419 -12.81 9.05 -5.79
N CYS A 420 -13.99 8.93 -5.19
CA CYS A 420 -15.05 8.08 -5.72
C CYS A 420 -15.48 8.52 -7.13
N GLU A 421 -15.64 9.81 -7.36
CA GLU A 421 -15.99 10.38 -8.66
C GLU A 421 -14.90 10.10 -9.70
N LYS A 422 -13.62 10.35 -9.37
CA LYS A 422 -12.46 10.04 -10.25
C LYS A 422 -12.40 8.56 -10.65
N HIS A 423 -12.83 7.68 -9.77
CA HIS A 423 -12.75 6.23 -9.99
C HIS A 423 -14.09 5.59 -10.41
N ASP A 424 -15.12 6.39 -10.73
CA ASP A 424 -16.46 5.93 -11.12
C ASP A 424 -17.10 5.00 -10.08
N ILE A 425 -16.85 5.27 -8.80
CA ILE A 425 -17.42 4.54 -7.67
C ILE A 425 -18.61 5.33 -7.13
N SER A 426 -19.76 4.66 -7.05
CA SER A 426 -20.96 5.30 -6.50
C SER A 426 -20.73 5.75 -5.06
N CYS A 427 -21.01 7.02 -4.78
CA CYS A 427 -20.81 7.63 -3.47
C CYS A 427 -22.08 8.27 -2.90
N VAL A 428 -22.05 8.54 -1.60
CA VAL A 428 -23.08 9.29 -0.91
C VAL A 428 -22.76 10.77 -1.06
N LYS A 429 -23.66 11.52 -1.68
CA LYS A 429 -23.54 12.98 -1.73
C LYS A 429 -23.90 13.54 -0.35
N LEU A 430 -22.89 13.92 0.42
CA LEU A 430 -23.05 14.58 1.71
C LEU A 430 -23.11 16.09 1.46
N TYR A 431 -24.31 16.61 1.37
CA TYR A 431 -24.49 18.05 1.28
C TYR A 431 -24.19 18.68 2.65
N SER A 432 -23.22 19.60 2.69
CA SER A 432 -23.08 20.48 3.84
C SER A 432 -24.27 21.45 3.80
N SER A 433 -25.20 21.30 4.73
CA SER A 433 -26.42 22.10 4.81
C SER A 433 -26.20 23.60 5.05
N ASN A 434 -24.98 24.09 5.07
CA ASN A 434 -24.63 25.44 5.52
C ASN A 434 -23.65 26.21 4.62
N ASN A 435 -23.50 25.87 3.37
CA ASN A 435 -22.81 26.81 2.49
C ASN A 435 -23.83 27.80 1.95
N ILE A 436 -23.98 28.94 2.66
CA ILE A 436 -24.84 30.05 2.27
C ILE A 436 -24.46 30.69 0.93
N PHE A 437 -23.27 30.36 0.39
CA PHE A 437 -22.79 30.85 -0.92
C PHE A 437 -23.02 29.86 -2.06
N LEU A 438 -23.31 28.60 -1.77
CA LEU A 438 -23.82 27.67 -2.77
C LEU A 438 -25.31 27.89 -2.88
N SER A 439 -25.74 28.42 -4.02
CA SER A 439 -27.16 28.57 -4.39
C SER A 439 -27.91 27.27 -4.08
N ASN A 440 -29.18 27.38 -3.76
CA ASN A 440 -30.11 26.27 -3.48
C ASN A 440 -30.31 25.32 -4.69
N ILE A 441 -29.26 24.99 -5.41
CA ILE A 441 -29.28 24.18 -6.63
C ILE A 441 -28.39 22.95 -6.38
N TYR A 442 -28.90 21.76 -6.69
CA TYR A 442 -28.09 20.54 -6.76
C TYR A 442 -27.23 20.53 -8.01
N ASP A 443 -26.16 19.74 -8.03
CA ASP A 443 -25.27 19.57 -9.20
C ASP A 443 -26.00 19.15 -10.49
N ASP A 444 -27.23 18.63 -10.38
CA ASP A 444 -28.11 18.28 -11.50
C ASP A 444 -29.00 19.46 -11.96
N GLY A 445 -28.83 20.64 -11.37
CA GLY A 445 -29.58 21.84 -11.71
C GLY A 445 -31.00 21.91 -11.12
N THR A 446 -31.41 20.94 -10.29
CA THR A 446 -32.75 20.94 -9.69
C THR A 446 -32.81 21.76 -8.40
N PRO A 447 -33.84 22.62 -8.22
CA PRO A 447 -34.04 23.37 -6.98
C PRO A 447 -34.35 22.48 -5.79
N ILE A 448 -33.75 22.76 -4.64
CA ILE A 448 -33.93 22.00 -3.38
C ILE A 448 -35.40 21.86 -2.95
N SER A 449 -36.26 22.79 -3.33
CA SER A 449 -37.70 22.76 -3.04
C SER A 449 -38.41 21.56 -3.67
N PHE A 450 -37.94 21.04 -4.80
CA PHE A 450 -38.59 19.90 -5.49
C PHE A 450 -38.36 18.56 -4.79
N LEU A 451 -37.28 18.40 -4.03
CA LEU A 451 -36.95 17.12 -3.36
C LEU A 451 -37.61 16.94 -1.99
N LYS A 452 -38.14 18.03 -1.41
CA LYS A 452 -38.90 17.93 -0.14
C LYS A 452 -40.28 17.27 -0.29
N ASN A 453 -40.81 17.19 -1.50
CA ASN A 453 -42.16 16.69 -1.77
C ASN A 453 -42.24 15.23 -2.27
N ASN A 454 -41.11 14.61 -2.59
CA ASN A 454 -41.09 13.19 -2.99
C ASN A 454 -40.97 12.27 -1.77
N ASN A 455 -42.09 11.69 -1.39
CA ASN A 455 -42.27 10.79 -0.22
C ASN A 455 -41.44 9.48 -0.26
N ASN A 456 -40.59 9.28 -1.23
CA ASN A 456 -39.78 8.07 -1.38
C ASN A 456 -38.40 8.12 -0.73
N ASN A 457 -38.05 9.21 -0.02
CA ASN A 457 -36.82 9.29 0.77
C ASN A 457 -37.14 9.24 2.27
N ALA A 458 -37.62 8.08 2.74
CA ALA A 458 -37.78 7.78 4.17
C ALA A 458 -36.47 7.98 4.99
N PHE A 459 -35.34 8.13 4.32
CA PHE A 459 -34.02 8.31 4.93
C PHE A 459 -33.72 9.75 5.38
N LEU A 460 -34.45 10.75 4.88
CA LEU A 460 -34.21 12.17 5.19
C LEU A 460 -35.19 12.72 6.28
N LYS A 461 -36.21 11.99 6.65
CA LYS A 461 -37.19 12.44 7.67
C LYS A 461 -36.85 12.12 9.14
N GLY A 462 -35.68 11.51 9.38
CA GLY A 462 -35.31 11.19 10.76
C GLY A 462 -34.12 12.00 11.23
N LYS A 463 -34.32 13.15 11.89
CA LYS A 463 -33.39 13.82 12.82
C LYS A 463 -32.82 15.18 12.43
N SER A 464 -33.67 16.14 12.06
CA SER A 464 -33.25 17.55 12.16
C SER A 464 -33.69 18.23 13.48
N SER A 465 -34.49 17.56 14.32
CA SER A 465 -35.02 18.19 15.55
C SER A 465 -34.31 17.81 16.87
N ASN A 466 -33.42 16.81 16.87
CA ASN A 466 -32.76 16.36 18.11
C ASN A 466 -31.26 16.65 18.23
N PHE A 467 -30.69 17.40 17.29
CA PHE A 467 -29.23 17.66 17.30
C PHE A 467 -28.84 18.93 18.06
N THR A 468 -29.84 19.80 18.40
CA THR A 468 -29.58 21.07 19.09
C THR A 468 -29.89 21.07 20.58
N SER A 469 -30.62 20.05 21.10
CA SER A 469 -31.02 20.07 22.51
C SER A 469 -30.17 19.24 23.47
N ASN A 470 -29.34 18.30 23.00
CA ASN A 470 -28.55 17.43 23.88
C ASN A 470 -27.07 17.84 24.05
N MET A 471 -26.61 18.94 23.48
CA MET A 471 -25.25 19.46 23.72
C MET A 471 -25.19 20.67 24.64
N TYR A 472 -26.34 21.19 25.13
CA TYR A 472 -26.37 22.43 25.94
C TYR A 472 -26.80 22.24 27.40
N ASN A 473 -27.03 21.04 27.87
CA ASN A 473 -27.41 20.81 29.28
C ASN A 473 -26.25 20.39 30.17
N GLY A 474 -25.13 21.09 30.08
CA GLY A 474 -23.99 20.72 30.93
C GLY A 474 -22.95 21.78 31.24
N ILE A 475 -23.21 23.07 31.04
CA ILE A 475 -22.36 24.11 31.63
C ILE A 475 -23.17 25.43 31.66
N GLY A 476 -23.61 25.84 32.81
CA GLY A 476 -24.18 27.16 33.06
C GLY A 476 -23.05 28.21 33.07
N GLY A 477 -23.03 29.04 32.05
CA GLY A 477 -22.15 30.19 31.97
C GLY A 477 -22.71 31.15 30.91
N THR A 478 -23.17 32.32 31.43
CA THR A 478 -23.66 33.44 30.63
C THR A 478 -22.63 33.94 29.63
N TYR A 479 -22.90 33.84 28.34
CA TYR A 479 -22.08 34.46 27.30
C TYR A 479 -22.78 35.68 26.69
N ASN A 480 -22.10 36.80 26.79
CA ASN A 480 -22.48 38.09 26.26
C ASN A 480 -22.39 38.13 24.73
N LYS A 481 -23.51 38.50 24.07
CA LYS A 481 -23.55 38.80 22.63
C LYS A 481 -22.90 40.17 22.39
N ASN A 482 -21.67 40.17 21.87
CA ASN A 482 -21.15 41.26 21.00
C ASN A 482 -19.74 40.90 20.53
N LYS A 483 -19.59 40.39 19.31
CA LYS A 483 -18.45 40.61 18.41
C LYS A 483 -18.59 39.74 17.16
N SER A 484 -19.41 40.21 16.23
CA SER A 484 -19.33 39.85 14.82
C SER A 484 -18.44 40.91 14.18
N ASN A 485 -17.22 40.57 13.82
CA ASN A 485 -16.41 41.19 12.75
C ASN A 485 -14.93 40.90 13.01
N SER A 486 -14.42 39.80 12.50
CA SER A 486 -12.98 39.61 12.14
C SER A 486 -12.69 38.15 11.70
N LEU A 487 -13.33 37.69 10.64
CA LEU A 487 -13.01 36.37 10.05
C LEU A 487 -12.40 36.48 8.64
N LEU A 488 -12.14 37.71 8.19
CA LEU A 488 -11.56 37.99 6.86
C LEU A 488 -10.07 38.36 6.90
N SER A 489 -9.47 38.52 8.10
CA SER A 489 -8.05 38.86 8.25
C SER A 489 -7.13 37.66 8.55
N LEU A 490 -7.66 36.44 8.68
CA LEU A 490 -6.87 35.24 9.02
C LEU A 490 -6.56 34.31 7.83
N LEU A 491 -6.93 34.72 6.61
CA LEU A 491 -6.62 33.97 5.39
C LEU A 491 -5.44 34.55 4.59
N SER A 492 -4.69 35.50 5.15
CA SER A 492 -3.52 36.13 4.50
C SER A 492 -2.19 35.88 5.23
N GLU A 493 -2.13 35.01 6.21
CA GLU A 493 -0.85 34.65 6.83
C GLU A 493 -0.30 33.34 6.24
N SER A 494 0.89 33.53 5.67
CA SER A 494 1.71 32.60 4.89
C SER A 494 2.22 31.36 5.68
N PRO A 495 2.76 30.35 4.99
CA PRO A 495 3.22 29.07 5.53
C PRO A 495 4.47 29.12 6.42
N ALA A 496 4.93 30.29 6.85
CA ALA A 496 6.19 30.47 7.57
C ALA A 496 6.22 29.95 9.03
N GLN A 497 5.09 29.57 9.63
CA GLN A 497 5.08 29.10 11.03
C GLN A 497 5.28 27.59 11.21
N SER A 498 5.25 26.81 10.13
CA SER A 498 5.58 25.38 10.22
C SER A 498 7.09 25.10 10.16
N GLU A 499 7.88 26.01 9.60
CA GLU A 499 9.35 25.89 9.54
C GLU A 499 10.03 26.15 10.89
N THR A 500 9.47 27.01 11.75
CA THR A 500 10.08 27.35 13.04
C THR A 500 10.05 26.19 14.04
N ILE A 501 9.04 25.34 13.98
CA ILE A 501 8.92 24.19 14.91
C ILE A 501 9.87 23.05 14.51
N VAL A 502 10.16 22.90 13.23
CA VAL A 502 11.11 21.88 12.75
C VAL A 502 12.56 22.29 13.08
N ASN A 503 12.88 23.58 12.98
CA ASN A 503 14.20 24.08 13.29
C ASN A 503 14.52 24.05 14.80
N ASP A 504 13.55 24.31 15.69
CA ASP A 504 13.75 24.23 17.14
C ASP A 504 14.00 22.80 17.65
N ILE A 505 13.54 21.77 16.93
CA ILE A 505 13.80 20.37 17.26
C ILE A 505 15.18 19.92 16.77
N LEU A 506 15.70 20.51 15.69
CA LEU A 506 16.99 20.15 15.11
C LEU A 506 18.19 20.85 15.76
N THR A 507 17.98 21.96 16.46
CA THR A 507 19.07 22.75 17.08
C THR A 507 19.42 22.40 18.52
N ASN A 508 18.62 21.55 19.18
CA ASN A 508 18.85 21.27 20.63
C ASN A 508 19.67 20.00 20.91
N GLU A 509 20.11 19.21 19.93
CA GLU A 509 20.91 18.00 20.23
C GLU A 509 22.29 17.91 19.57
N THR A 510 22.68 18.80 18.64
CA THR A 510 24.06 18.79 18.12
C THR A 510 24.52 20.19 17.73
N GLY A 511 25.59 20.64 18.35
CA GLY A 511 26.19 21.98 18.14
C GLY A 511 27.00 22.12 16.84
N ASP A 512 26.69 21.40 15.78
CA ASP A 512 27.37 21.53 14.50
C ASP A 512 26.40 21.94 13.39
N THR A 513 26.69 23.11 12.83
CA THR A 513 26.00 23.70 11.68
C THR A 513 26.22 22.84 10.43
N ILE A 514 25.12 22.31 9.87
CA ILE A 514 25.13 21.73 8.53
C ILE A 514 24.73 22.83 7.54
N ASP A 515 25.65 23.16 6.64
CA ASP A 515 25.46 24.11 5.55
C ASP A 515 24.35 23.68 4.59
N THR A 516 23.45 24.61 4.39
CA THR A 516 22.54 24.85 3.25
C THR A 516 22.21 23.66 2.35
N ILE A 517 21.03 23.04 2.59
CA ILE A 517 20.31 22.30 1.55
C ILE A 517 19.38 23.30 0.85
N THR A 518 19.64 23.50 -0.44
CA THR A 518 18.80 24.29 -1.34
C THR A 518 17.36 23.79 -1.37
N THR A 519 16.44 24.65 -1.01
CA THR A 519 14.98 24.45 -1.10
C THR A 519 14.57 24.19 -2.54
N ILE A 520 13.98 23.04 -2.82
CA ILE A 520 13.28 22.80 -4.09
C ILE A 520 11.82 23.17 -3.85
N ASP A 521 11.39 24.23 -4.48
CA ASP A 521 9.98 24.65 -4.51
C ASP A 521 9.14 23.57 -5.20
N ILE A 522 8.30 22.89 -4.45
CA ILE A 522 7.28 21.99 -5.00
C ILE A 522 6.03 22.82 -5.22
N ILE A 523 5.82 23.25 -6.46
CA ILE A 523 4.55 23.81 -6.90
C ILE A 523 3.59 22.63 -7.11
N GLU A 524 2.58 22.48 -6.26
CA GLU A 524 1.44 21.62 -6.56
C GLU A 524 0.61 22.29 -7.66
N THR A 525 0.84 21.88 -8.92
CA THR A 525 -0.11 22.15 -9.99
C THR A 525 -0.99 20.93 -10.20
N ASP A 526 -2.29 21.13 -10.11
CA ASP A 526 -3.31 20.18 -10.54
C ASP A 526 -3.07 19.77 -12.01
N ASP A 527 -3.10 18.45 -12.25
CA ASP A 527 -3.20 17.84 -13.57
C ASP A 527 -2.08 18.09 -14.60
N THR A 528 -0.84 17.67 -14.31
CA THR A 528 0.10 17.37 -15.41
C THR A 528 1.01 16.17 -15.04
N ILE A 529 0.96 15.17 -15.90
CA ILE A 529 1.88 14.02 -15.89
C ILE A 529 3.26 14.56 -16.26
N VAL A 530 4.19 14.64 -15.31
CA VAL A 530 5.60 14.91 -15.61
C VAL A 530 6.31 13.57 -15.72
N THR A 531 6.48 13.10 -16.94
CA THR A 531 7.47 12.10 -17.29
C THR A 531 8.81 12.82 -17.44
N VAL A 532 9.73 12.59 -16.52
CA VAL A 532 11.13 13.02 -16.73
C VAL A 532 11.80 11.91 -17.52
N ASP A 533 11.80 12.03 -18.86
CA ASP A 533 12.66 11.27 -19.74
C ASP A 533 14.07 11.88 -19.69
N THR A 534 14.98 11.25 -18.95
CA THR A 534 16.41 11.50 -19.06
C THR A 534 17.00 10.55 -20.11
N ASN A 535 16.67 10.77 -21.37
CA ASN A 535 17.47 10.29 -22.49
C ASN A 535 18.11 11.53 -23.15
N ASN A 536 19.34 11.86 -22.78
CA ASN A 536 20.27 12.50 -23.71
C ASN A 536 21.72 12.22 -23.29
N SER A 537 22.34 11.44 -24.15
CA SER A 537 23.72 11.46 -24.67
C SER A 537 24.85 12.05 -23.78
N MET A 538 25.68 11.20 -23.25
CA MET A 538 27.08 10.98 -23.70
C MET A 538 27.62 9.71 -23.07
#